data_d9d969eb79d14a4d971d1ef3085b2a9d
#
_entry.id   d9d969eb79d14a4d971d1ef3085b2a9d
#
_cell.length_a   1.000
_cell.length_b   1.000
_cell.length_c   1.000
_cell.angle_alpha   90.00
_cell.angle_beta   90.00
_cell.angle_gamma   90.00
#
_symmetry.space_group_name_H-M   'P 1'
#
loop_
_entity.id
_entity.type
_entity.pdbx_description
1 polymer ?
#
loop_
_entity_poly.entity_id
_entity_poly.type
_entity_poly.pdbx_seq_one_letter_code
_entity_poly.pdbx_strand_id
1 'polypeptide(L)'
;MLQFKTSKGTFTVQLFEKQAPITVENFLRYADEGFFDGTIFHRVIPGFMIQGGGLTPDMKNKRGHDPIQNEATNGLKNKRGTLSMARTNDINSATSQFFINVVDNDFLDPKPGNYGYAVFGRVDSGMDVVDAIASVKTGNKAGHQDVPIETVLIESVTRLEKNDE
;
A
#
# COMPACT_ATOMS: atom_id res chain seq x y z
N MET A 1 7.55 13.19 -1.00
CA MET A 1 6.55 12.64 -1.93
C MET A 1 7.18 11.49 -2.71
N LEU A 2 6.39 10.48 -3.02
CA LEU A 2 6.84 9.32 -3.81
C LEU A 2 6.07 9.25 -5.13
N GLN A 3 6.74 8.74 -6.16
CA GLN A 3 6.13 8.43 -7.45
C GLN A 3 6.08 6.92 -7.63
N PHE A 4 4.89 6.39 -7.91
CA PHE A 4 4.66 4.99 -8.24
C PHE A 4 4.46 4.89 -9.75
N LYS A 5 5.33 4.16 -10.42
CA LYS A 5 5.14 3.78 -11.83
C LYS A 5 4.64 2.35 -11.87
N THR A 6 3.48 2.15 -12.46
CA THR A 6 2.85 0.82 -12.56
C THR A 6 2.52 0.50 -14.01
N SER A 7 2.20 -0.77 -14.26
CA SER A 7 1.76 -1.21 -15.59
C SER A 7 0.42 -0.60 -16.02
N LYS A 8 -0.30 0.07 -15.12
CA LYS A 8 -1.59 0.74 -15.40
C LYS A 8 -1.47 2.26 -15.41
N GLY A 9 -0.30 2.81 -15.15
CA GLY A 9 -0.06 4.25 -15.12
C GLY A 9 0.72 4.67 -13.89
N THR A 10 0.86 5.98 -13.73
CA THR A 10 1.67 6.60 -12.67
C THR A 10 0.78 7.39 -11.72
N PHE A 11 1.07 7.28 -10.43
CA PHE A 11 0.44 8.13 -9.41
C PHE A 11 1.49 8.56 -8.39
N THR A 12 1.20 9.64 -7.66
CA THR A 12 2.08 10.16 -6.63
C THR A 12 1.42 10.09 -5.26
N VAL A 13 2.25 9.97 -4.23
CA VAL A 13 1.81 9.78 -2.84
C VAL A 13 2.52 10.76 -1.94
N GLN A 14 1.76 11.44 -1.08
CA GLN A 14 2.31 12.24 0.01
C GLN A 14 2.37 11.38 1.27
N LEU A 15 3.50 11.41 1.96
CA LEU A 15 3.70 10.65 3.20
C LEU A 15 3.51 11.55 4.42
N PHE A 16 2.97 10.97 5.50
CA PHE A 16 2.65 11.70 6.74
C PHE A 16 3.71 11.42 7.80
N GLU A 17 4.89 12.03 7.64
CA GLU A 17 6.06 11.77 8.49
C GLU A 17 5.83 12.15 9.95
N LYS A 18 5.03 13.19 10.21
CA LYS A 18 4.78 13.66 11.57
C LYS A 18 3.84 12.73 12.34
N GLN A 19 2.84 12.18 11.67
CA GLN A 19 1.83 11.32 12.28
C GLN A 19 2.25 9.85 12.31
N ALA A 20 3.08 9.42 11.35
CA ALA A 20 3.50 8.01 11.21
C ALA A 20 5.00 7.91 10.96
N PRO A 21 5.86 8.40 11.87
CA PRO A 21 7.30 8.50 11.61
C PRO A 21 7.97 7.15 11.40
N ILE A 22 7.61 6.14 12.18
CA ILE A 22 8.19 4.79 12.07
C ILE A 22 7.77 4.14 10.75
N THR A 23 6.48 4.24 10.42
CA THR A 23 5.92 3.66 9.19
C THR A 23 6.50 4.32 7.95
N VAL A 24 6.59 5.65 7.94
CA VAL A 24 7.13 6.40 6.80
C VAL A 24 8.62 6.09 6.62
N GLU A 25 9.41 6.07 7.68
CA GLU A 25 10.82 5.71 7.59
C GLU A 25 11.01 4.31 7.00
N ASN A 26 10.23 3.35 7.48
CA ASN A 26 10.24 1.98 6.98
C ASN A 26 9.89 1.92 5.49
N PHE A 27 8.83 2.61 5.09
CA PHE A 27 8.37 2.63 3.70
C PHE A 27 9.41 3.27 2.77
N LEU A 28 9.98 4.39 3.19
CA LEU A 28 11.03 5.08 2.43
C LEU A 28 12.28 4.21 2.28
N ARG A 29 12.64 3.46 3.32
CA ARG A 29 13.76 2.53 3.25
C ARG A 29 13.55 1.48 2.17
N TYR A 30 12.37 0.88 2.10
CA TYR A 30 12.03 -0.06 1.04
C TYR A 30 12.08 0.59 -0.34
N ALA A 31 11.54 1.80 -0.47
CA ALA A 31 11.55 2.53 -1.74
C ALA A 31 12.97 2.83 -2.20
N ASP A 32 13.81 3.32 -1.29
CA ASP A 32 15.20 3.67 -1.59
C ASP A 32 16.05 2.46 -1.98
N GLU A 33 15.73 1.29 -1.43
CA GLU A 33 16.42 0.02 -1.76
C GLU A 33 15.94 -0.60 -3.07
N GLY A 34 14.91 -0.02 -3.71
CA GLY A 34 14.32 -0.61 -4.91
C GLY A 34 13.52 -1.88 -4.61
N PHE A 35 13.11 -2.09 -3.36
CA PHE A 35 12.41 -3.31 -2.93
C PHE A 35 11.10 -3.52 -3.65
N PHE A 36 10.35 -2.44 -3.89
CA PHE A 36 9.03 -2.53 -4.52
C PHE A 36 9.12 -2.78 -6.03
N ASP A 37 10.28 -2.55 -6.63
CA ASP A 37 10.46 -2.73 -8.07
C ASP A 37 10.25 -4.20 -8.42
N GLY A 38 9.32 -4.47 -9.34
CA GLY A 38 8.98 -5.82 -9.74
C GLY A 38 7.99 -6.54 -8.83
N THR A 39 7.49 -5.89 -7.78
CA THR A 39 6.37 -6.44 -7.00
C THR A 39 5.04 -6.13 -7.66
N ILE A 40 3.95 -6.74 -7.18
CA ILE A 40 2.63 -6.63 -7.80
C ILE A 40 1.58 -6.16 -6.80
N PHE A 41 0.47 -5.65 -7.34
CA PHE A 41 -0.78 -5.55 -6.59
C PHE A 41 -1.47 -6.91 -6.65
N HIS A 42 -1.27 -7.72 -5.62
CA HIS A 42 -1.71 -9.12 -5.61
C HIS A 42 -3.11 -9.33 -5.04
N ARG A 43 -3.71 -8.30 -4.47
CA ARG A 43 -5.07 -8.37 -3.91
C ARG A 43 -5.81 -7.09 -4.25
N VAL A 44 -6.86 -7.22 -5.06
CA VAL A 44 -7.64 -6.09 -5.54
C VAL A 44 -9.12 -6.39 -5.33
N ILE A 45 -9.79 -5.56 -4.55
CA ILE A 45 -11.22 -5.71 -4.27
C ILE A 45 -11.90 -4.38 -4.59
N PRO A 46 -12.70 -4.34 -5.70
CA PRO A 46 -13.45 -3.13 -6.04
C PRO A 46 -14.33 -2.67 -4.89
N GLY A 47 -14.41 -1.36 -4.67
CA GLY A 47 -15.21 -0.80 -3.58
C GLY A 47 -14.60 -1.01 -2.20
N PHE A 48 -13.34 -1.45 -2.14
CA PHE A 48 -12.63 -1.65 -0.88
C PHE A 48 -11.21 -1.10 -0.94
N MET A 49 -10.26 -1.84 -1.54
CA MET A 49 -8.85 -1.43 -1.55
C MET A 49 -8.06 -2.17 -2.64
N ILE A 50 -6.84 -1.70 -2.90
CA ILE A 50 -5.83 -2.43 -3.66
C ILE A 50 -4.61 -2.64 -2.74
N GLN A 51 -4.04 -3.83 -2.75
CA GLN A 51 -2.94 -4.21 -1.86
C GLN A 51 -1.77 -4.79 -2.64
N GLY A 52 -0.57 -4.38 -2.27
CA GLY A 52 0.64 -4.88 -2.92
C GLY A 52 1.90 -4.61 -2.13
N GLY A 53 3.04 -4.74 -2.79
CA GLY A 53 4.34 -4.40 -2.22
C GLY A 53 5.06 -5.54 -1.52
N GLY A 54 4.57 -6.78 -1.64
CA GLY A 54 5.22 -7.92 -0.95
C GLY A 54 5.37 -9.17 -1.77
N LEU A 55 4.69 -9.30 -2.90
CA LEU A 55 4.74 -10.49 -3.74
C LEU A 55 5.34 -10.18 -5.10
N THR A 56 6.07 -11.15 -5.64
CA THR A 56 6.58 -11.14 -7.02
C THR A 56 5.48 -11.62 -7.99
N PRO A 57 5.66 -11.44 -9.33
CA PRO A 57 4.64 -11.89 -10.29
C PRO A 57 4.32 -13.38 -10.22
N ASP A 58 5.24 -14.22 -9.76
CA ASP A 58 5.02 -15.65 -9.53
C ASP A 58 4.37 -15.95 -8.17
N MET A 59 3.87 -14.92 -7.47
CA MET A 59 3.14 -15.01 -6.20
C MET A 59 3.99 -15.51 -5.02
N LYS A 60 5.28 -15.27 -5.08
CA LYS A 60 6.19 -15.59 -3.96
C LYS A 60 6.42 -14.37 -3.09
N ASN A 61 6.47 -14.57 -1.78
CA ASN A 61 6.82 -13.51 -0.84
C ASN A 61 8.26 -13.04 -1.08
N LYS A 62 8.41 -11.74 -1.20
CA LYS A 62 9.73 -11.11 -1.24
C LYS A 62 10.11 -10.77 0.20
N ARG A 63 11.23 -11.34 0.67
CA ARG A 63 11.65 -11.17 2.06
C ARG A 63 12.13 -9.75 2.30
N GLY A 64 11.54 -9.10 3.29
CA GLY A 64 11.90 -7.74 3.69
C GLY A 64 12.61 -7.68 5.04
N HIS A 65 12.54 -6.51 5.65
CA HIS A 65 13.11 -6.23 6.96
C HIS A 65 12.21 -6.71 8.09
N ASP A 66 12.66 -6.52 9.33
CA ASP A 66 11.88 -6.86 10.51
C ASP A 66 10.58 -6.06 10.58
N PRO A 67 9.52 -6.61 11.18
CA PRO A 67 8.26 -5.91 11.37
C PRO A 67 8.42 -4.63 12.21
N ILE A 68 7.49 -3.70 12.01
CA ILE A 68 7.48 -2.42 12.70
C ILE A 68 6.29 -2.29 13.65
N GLN A 69 6.40 -1.35 14.59
CA GLN A 69 5.33 -1.00 15.50
C GLN A 69 4.13 -0.40 14.73
N ASN A 70 2.93 -0.79 15.11
CA ASN A 70 1.70 -0.27 14.53
C ASN A 70 1.41 1.14 15.06
N GLU A 71 1.29 2.10 14.16
CA GLU A 71 1.01 3.50 14.47
C GLU A 71 -0.44 3.90 14.15
N ALA A 72 -1.37 2.93 14.15
CA ALA A 72 -2.76 3.19 13.76
C ALA A 72 -3.46 4.21 14.67
N THR A 73 -3.02 4.38 15.90
CA THR A 73 -3.61 5.32 16.86
C THR A 73 -3.12 6.76 16.69
N ASN A 74 -2.64 7.12 15.50
CA ASN A 74 -2.07 8.44 15.19
C ASN A 74 -3.12 9.51 14.84
N GLY A 75 -4.42 9.20 14.95
CA GLY A 75 -5.49 10.15 14.64
C GLY A 75 -5.90 10.18 13.17
N LEU A 76 -5.22 9.45 12.30
CA LEU A 76 -5.57 9.39 10.88
C LEU A 76 -6.57 8.28 10.61
N LYS A 77 -7.43 8.48 9.61
CA LYS A 77 -8.50 7.54 9.27
C LYS A 77 -8.31 6.94 7.90
N ASN A 78 -8.82 5.73 7.72
CA ASN A 78 -8.78 5.00 6.45
C ASN A 78 -9.84 5.56 5.49
N LYS A 79 -9.57 6.73 4.95
CA LYS A 79 -10.43 7.41 3.96
C LYS A 79 -10.00 7.05 2.54
N ARG A 80 -10.89 7.28 1.57
CA ARG A 80 -10.55 7.12 0.16
C ARG A 80 -9.26 7.86 -0.18
N GLY A 81 -8.34 7.15 -0.84
CA GLY A 81 -7.06 7.68 -1.27
C GLY A 81 -5.94 7.56 -0.25
N THR A 82 -6.21 7.09 0.97
CA THR A 82 -5.15 6.92 1.97
C THR A 82 -4.43 5.59 1.81
N LEU A 83 -3.14 5.60 2.19
CA LEU A 83 -2.31 4.41 2.24
C LEU A 83 -2.18 3.94 3.68
N SER A 84 -2.36 2.64 3.87
CA SER A 84 -2.21 1.99 5.17
C SER A 84 -1.35 0.73 5.06
N MET A 85 -0.73 0.32 6.17
CA MET A 85 0.08 -0.89 6.19
C MET A 85 -0.78 -2.13 6.36
N ALA A 86 -0.60 -3.09 5.47
CA ALA A 86 -1.16 -4.41 5.65
C ALA A 86 -0.38 -5.16 6.74
N ARG A 87 -1.06 -6.05 7.45
CA ARG A 87 -0.48 -6.84 8.53
C ARG A 87 -1.26 -8.13 8.75
N THR A 88 -0.70 -9.03 9.54
CA THR A 88 -1.40 -10.21 10.03
C THR A 88 -2.23 -9.85 11.26
N ASN A 89 -2.76 -10.85 11.96
CA ASN A 89 -3.49 -10.63 13.23
C ASN A 89 -2.59 -10.09 14.35
N ASP A 90 -1.27 -10.26 14.24
CA ASP A 90 -0.32 -9.59 15.12
C ASP A 90 -0.28 -8.11 14.75
N ILE A 91 -0.61 -7.24 15.72
CA ILE A 91 -0.72 -5.80 15.47
C ILE A 91 0.61 -5.17 15.05
N ASN A 92 1.74 -5.76 15.40
CA ASN A 92 3.08 -5.27 15.09
C ASN A 92 3.78 -6.19 14.07
N SER A 93 3.07 -6.65 13.05
CA SER A 93 3.60 -7.58 12.04
C SER A 93 3.83 -6.95 10.67
N ALA A 94 3.54 -5.66 10.49
CA ALA A 94 3.70 -5.00 9.20
C ALA A 94 5.16 -4.93 8.77
N THR A 95 5.41 -5.21 7.49
CA THR A 95 6.75 -5.12 6.89
C THR A 95 6.72 -4.23 5.64
N SER A 96 6.45 -4.78 4.47
CA SER A 96 6.45 -4.01 3.21
C SER A 96 5.09 -3.87 2.55
N GLN A 97 4.15 -4.76 2.82
CA GLN A 97 2.86 -4.73 2.14
C GLN A 97 2.01 -3.57 2.63
N PHE A 98 1.38 -2.90 1.69
CA PHE A 98 0.51 -1.76 1.94
C PHE A 98 -0.77 -1.91 1.13
N PHE A 99 -1.78 -1.14 1.48
CA PHE A 99 -2.99 -1.04 0.67
C PHE A 99 -3.41 0.41 0.51
N ILE A 100 -4.12 0.68 -0.57
CA ILE A 100 -4.69 1.99 -0.86
C ILE A 100 -6.19 1.85 -0.79
N ASN A 101 -6.83 2.63 0.06
CA ASN A 101 -8.28 2.64 0.21
C ASN A 101 -8.92 3.32 -1.00
N VAL A 102 -9.85 2.65 -1.66
CA VAL A 102 -10.57 3.23 -2.82
C VAL A 102 -11.95 3.79 -2.43
N VAL A 103 -12.34 3.56 -1.18
CA VAL A 103 -13.51 4.16 -0.53
C VAL A 103 -13.14 4.45 0.93
N ASP A 104 -14.04 5.12 1.67
CA ASP A 104 -13.87 5.28 3.11
C ASP A 104 -14.12 3.95 3.80
N ASN A 105 -13.12 3.43 4.49
CA ASN A 105 -13.17 2.12 5.15
C ASN A 105 -13.08 2.30 6.67
N ASP A 106 -14.12 2.85 7.29
CA ASP A 106 -14.16 3.19 8.71
C ASP A 106 -13.90 1.98 9.62
N PHE A 107 -14.25 0.78 9.18
CA PHE A 107 -14.04 -0.44 9.95
C PHE A 107 -12.57 -0.82 10.12
N LEU A 108 -11.66 -0.19 9.37
CA LEU A 108 -10.22 -0.37 9.50
C LEU A 108 -9.58 0.59 10.49
N ASP A 109 -10.34 1.56 11.01
CA ASP A 109 -9.85 2.52 11.97
C ASP A 109 -9.79 1.90 13.37
N PRO A 110 -8.90 2.40 14.26
CA PRO A 110 -8.82 1.90 15.63
C PRO A 110 -10.15 2.08 16.37
N LYS A 111 -10.53 1.05 17.12
CA LYS A 111 -11.74 1.05 17.95
C LYS A 111 -11.57 0.02 19.06
N PRO A 112 -12.43 0.04 20.12
CA PRO A 112 -12.35 -0.97 21.18
C PRO A 112 -12.39 -2.39 20.58
N GLY A 113 -11.40 -3.20 20.95
CA GLY A 113 -11.26 -4.57 20.44
C GLY A 113 -10.58 -4.70 19.08
N ASN A 114 -10.22 -3.60 18.43
CA ASN A 114 -9.51 -3.63 17.15
C ASN A 114 -8.50 -2.47 17.09
N TYR A 115 -7.21 -2.82 17.03
CA TYR A 115 -6.14 -1.84 17.02
C TYR A 115 -6.14 -0.97 15.75
N GLY A 116 -6.66 -1.51 14.63
CA GLY A 116 -6.73 -0.82 13.36
C GLY A 116 -5.50 -0.98 12.48
N TYR A 117 -5.50 -0.25 11.37
CA TYR A 117 -4.43 -0.27 10.36
C TYR A 117 -3.84 1.14 10.24
N ALA A 118 -2.52 1.22 10.28
CA ALA A 118 -1.80 2.49 10.34
C ALA A 118 -1.83 3.23 9.01
N VAL A 119 -2.53 4.35 8.96
CA VAL A 119 -2.50 5.27 7.82
C VAL A 119 -1.20 6.06 7.88
N PHE A 120 -0.47 6.12 6.75
CA PHE A 120 0.83 6.80 6.70
C PHE A 120 1.01 7.70 5.48
N GLY A 121 0.03 7.78 4.59
CA GLY A 121 0.11 8.62 3.40
C GLY A 121 -1.22 8.70 2.67
N ARG A 122 -1.21 9.46 1.57
CA ARG A 122 -2.38 9.58 0.68
C ARG A 122 -1.93 9.76 -0.76
N VAL A 123 -2.77 9.38 -1.69
CA VAL A 123 -2.55 9.64 -3.11
C VAL A 123 -2.70 11.15 -3.33
N ASP A 124 -1.67 11.77 -3.90
CA ASP A 124 -1.65 13.20 -4.19
C ASP A 124 -2.19 13.48 -5.60
N SER A 125 -1.72 12.71 -6.59
CA SER A 125 -2.21 12.76 -7.97
C SER A 125 -2.30 11.37 -8.56
N GLY A 126 -3.18 11.19 -9.56
CA GLY A 126 -3.31 9.90 -10.23
C GLY A 126 -4.28 8.94 -9.55
N MET A 127 -5.26 9.43 -8.79
CA MET A 127 -6.26 8.55 -8.19
C MET A 127 -7.06 7.79 -9.25
N ASP A 128 -7.18 8.34 -10.46
CA ASP A 128 -7.78 7.65 -11.61
C ASP A 128 -7.01 6.36 -11.97
N VAL A 129 -5.68 6.36 -11.81
CA VAL A 129 -4.85 5.16 -12.02
C VAL A 129 -5.17 4.12 -10.94
N VAL A 130 -5.27 4.54 -9.68
CA VAL A 130 -5.64 3.66 -8.57
C VAL A 130 -7.02 3.06 -8.81
N ASP A 131 -7.99 3.86 -9.23
CA ASP A 131 -9.33 3.38 -9.55
C ASP A 131 -9.33 2.40 -10.73
N ALA A 132 -8.48 2.63 -11.73
CA ALA A 132 -8.31 1.71 -12.87
C ALA A 132 -7.77 0.36 -12.39
N ILE A 133 -6.80 0.37 -11.49
CA ILE A 133 -6.28 -0.87 -10.89
C ILE A 133 -7.39 -1.58 -10.10
N ALA A 134 -8.19 -0.84 -9.34
CA ALA A 134 -9.29 -1.40 -8.55
C ALA A 134 -10.39 -2.05 -9.43
N SER A 135 -10.43 -1.72 -10.71
CA SER A 135 -11.46 -2.19 -11.64
C SER A 135 -11.04 -3.37 -12.51
N VAL A 136 -9.80 -3.86 -12.37
CA VAL A 136 -9.33 -5.00 -13.18
C VAL A 136 -10.04 -6.30 -12.77
N LYS A 137 -10.12 -7.24 -13.71
CA LYS A 137 -10.68 -8.56 -13.43
C LYS A 137 -9.75 -9.33 -12.50
N THR A 138 -10.33 -10.01 -11.53
CA THR A 138 -9.60 -10.79 -10.54
C THR A 138 -10.07 -12.25 -10.53
N GLY A 139 -9.26 -13.10 -9.94
CA GLY A 139 -9.55 -14.51 -9.77
C GLY A 139 -8.64 -15.10 -8.71
N ASN A 140 -8.64 -16.43 -8.63
CA ASN A 140 -7.79 -17.16 -7.70
C ASN A 140 -6.48 -17.54 -8.38
N LYS A 141 -5.36 -17.37 -7.67
CA LYS A 141 -4.02 -17.70 -8.18
C LYS A 141 -3.13 -18.12 -7.01
N ALA A 142 -2.46 -19.26 -7.14
CA ALA A 142 -1.51 -19.77 -6.15
C ALA A 142 -2.09 -19.81 -4.72
N GLY A 143 -3.37 -20.14 -4.58
CA GLY A 143 -4.06 -20.19 -3.28
C GLY A 143 -4.53 -18.85 -2.74
N HIS A 144 -4.31 -17.75 -3.48
CA HIS A 144 -4.79 -16.41 -3.12
C HIS A 144 -6.06 -16.07 -3.89
N GLN A 145 -6.98 -15.37 -3.21
CA GLN A 145 -8.20 -14.84 -3.82
C GLN A 145 -8.01 -13.38 -4.23
N ASP A 146 -8.85 -12.90 -5.13
CA ASP A 146 -8.89 -11.50 -5.55
C ASP A 146 -7.58 -11.01 -6.18
N VAL A 147 -6.91 -11.91 -6.90
CA VAL A 147 -5.66 -11.60 -7.62
C VAL A 147 -6.01 -11.12 -9.03
N PRO A 148 -5.45 -9.98 -9.49
CA PRO A 148 -5.65 -9.56 -10.88
C PRO A 148 -5.25 -10.66 -11.86
N ILE A 149 -6.15 -10.98 -12.81
CA ILE A 149 -5.88 -12.00 -13.83
C ILE A 149 -4.70 -11.56 -14.70
N GLU A 150 -4.71 -10.29 -15.11
CA GLU A 150 -3.56 -9.66 -15.76
C GLU A 150 -2.72 -8.98 -14.68
N THR A 151 -1.47 -9.37 -14.54
CA THR A 151 -0.59 -8.85 -13.50
C THR A 151 -0.50 -7.32 -13.53
N VAL A 152 -0.75 -6.70 -12.38
CA VAL A 152 -0.54 -5.27 -12.20
C VAL A 152 0.81 -5.10 -11.51
N LEU A 153 1.80 -4.66 -12.29
CA LEU A 153 3.19 -4.59 -11.86
C LEU A 153 3.50 -3.20 -11.28
N ILE A 154 4.19 -3.18 -10.14
CA ILE A 154 4.83 -1.97 -9.64
C ILE A 154 6.22 -1.93 -10.29
N GLU A 155 6.41 -1.03 -11.25
CA GLU A 155 7.67 -0.93 -11.99
C GLU A 155 8.75 -0.24 -11.15
N SER A 156 8.38 0.84 -10.48
CA SER A 156 9.28 1.55 -9.56
C SER A 156 8.53 2.40 -8.56
N VAL A 157 9.17 2.65 -7.42
CA VAL A 157 8.73 3.61 -6.40
C VAL A 157 9.92 4.48 -6.06
N THR A 158 9.85 5.75 -6.41
CA THR A 158 10.99 6.68 -6.25
C THR A 158 10.56 7.95 -5.54
N ARG A 159 11.52 8.59 -4.86
CA ARG A 159 11.28 9.88 -4.23
C ARG A 159 11.23 10.98 -5.29
N LEU A 160 10.26 11.91 -5.12
CA LEU A 160 10.24 13.16 -5.86
C LEU A 160 10.86 14.25 -5.00
N GLU A 161 11.74 15.04 -5.59
CA GLU A 161 12.34 16.18 -4.91
C GLU A 161 11.32 17.31 -4.79
N LYS A 162 11.45 18.13 -3.74
CA LYS A 162 10.54 19.26 -3.52
C LYS A 162 10.52 20.24 -4.69
N ASN A 163 11.61 20.34 -5.43
CA ASN A 163 11.74 21.26 -6.57
C ASN A 163 10.99 20.77 -7.81
N ASP A 164 10.47 19.56 -7.79
CA ASP A 164 9.70 18.98 -8.88
C ASP A 164 8.19 19.32 -8.79
N GLU A 165 7.84 20.10 -7.78
CA GLU A 165 6.46 20.56 -7.56
C GLU A 165 6.11 21.76 -8.43
#